data_e64ea1dc12bc275060dd8f69ed4b1af1
#
_entry.id   e64ea1dc12bc275060dd8f69ed4b1af1
#
_cell.length_a   1.000
_cell.length_b   1.000
_cell.length_c   1.000
_cell.angle_alpha   90.00
_cell.angle_beta   90.00
_cell.angle_gamma   90.00
#
_symmetry.space_group_name_H-M   'P 1'
#
loop_
_entity.id
_entity.type
_entity.pdbx_description
1 polymer ?
#
loop_
_entity_poly.entity_id
_entity_poly.type
_entity_poly.pdbx_seq_one_letter_code
_entity_poly.pdbx_strand_id
1 'polypeptide(L)'
;AAVKQGDFREVYWLNQAFHELQYSSCENPRLAALIAKHARMAQPIRVVKYDDKQHMKDIVAQHLAIIEAMRGDCQDTYAQAVREHLPASAEAYRALYERRFGSHRVAR
;
A
#
# COMPACT_ATOMS: atom_id res chain seq x y z
N ALA A 1 -4.48 -16.32 -0.22
CA ALA A 1 -5.17 -17.16 -1.21
C ALA A 1 -5.26 -16.46 -2.57
N ALA A 2 -5.80 -15.24 -2.63
CA ALA A 2 -5.96 -14.51 -3.91
C ALA A 2 -4.63 -14.27 -4.62
N VAL A 3 -3.56 -13.95 -3.89
CA VAL A 3 -2.22 -13.73 -4.46
C VAL A 3 -1.69 -15.02 -5.09
N LYS A 4 -1.83 -16.15 -4.40
CA LYS A 4 -1.37 -17.46 -4.91
C LYS A 4 -2.11 -17.88 -6.17
N GLN A 5 -3.40 -17.55 -6.25
CA GLN A 5 -4.25 -17.88 -7.40
C GLN A 5 -4.05 -16.92 -8.56
N GLY A 6 -3.34 -15.80 -8.36
CA GLY A 6 -3.19 -14.77 -9.36
C GLY A 6 -4.48 -14.01 -9.65
N ASP A 7 -5.40 -13.99 -8.68
CA ASP A 7 -6.66 -13.26 -8.80
C ASP A 7 -6.44 -11.78 -8.41
N PHE A 8 -5.98 -10.99 -9.36
CA PHE A 8 -5.59 -9.59 -9.13
C PHE A 8 -6.78 -8.70 -8.78
N ARG A 9 -7.95 -9.04 -9.27
CA ARG A 9 -9.17 -8.29 -8.96
C ARG A 9 -9.55 -8.47 -7.49
N GLU A 10 -9.49 -9.69 -7.00
CA GLU A 10 -9.73 -10.00 -5.59
C GLU A 10 -8.66 -9.36 -4.70
N VAL A 11 -7.40 -9.41 -5.11
CA VAL A 11 -6.28 -8.74 -4.41
C VAL A 11 -6.58 -7.24 -4.26
N TYR A 12 -7.03 -6.60 -5.33
CA TYR A 12 -7.38 -5.18 -5.30
C TYR A 12 -8.44 -4.88 -4.22
N TRP A 13 -9.54 -5.62 -4.23
CA TRP A 13 -10.64 -5.37 -3.29
C TRP A 13 -10.27 -5.71 -1.84
N LEU A 14 -9.52 -6.79 -1.63
CA LEU A 14 -9.06 -7.16 -0.29
C LEU A 14 -8.08 -6.13 0.28
N ASN A 15 -7.20 -5.60 -0.56
CA ASN A 15 -6.26 -4.55 -0.15
C ASN A 15 -6.99 -3.27 0.24
N GLN A 16 -8.01 -2.89 -0.53
CA GLN A 16 -8.87 -1.75 -0.21
C GLN A 16 -9.56 -1.93 1.13
N ALA A 17 -10.18 -3.09 1.33
CA ALA A 17 -10.90 -3.41 2.57
C ALA A 17 -9.96 -3.38 3.78
N PHE A 18 -8.75 -3.91 3.65
CA PHE A 18 -7.74 -3.88 4.70
C PHE A 18 -7.43 -2.44 5.14
N HIS A 19 -7.13 -1.57 4.19
CA HIS A 19 -6.75 -0.20 4.51
C HIS A 19 -7.94 0.62 5.03
N GLU A 20 -9.13 0.41 4.50
CA GLU A 20 -10.33 1.08 5.01
C GLU A 20 -10.60 0.72 6.47
N LEU A 21 -10.49 -0.56 6.81
CA LEU A 21 -10.63 -1.00 8.19
C LEU A 21 -9.53 -0.41 9.08
N GLN A 22 -8.30 -0.38 8.59
CA GLN A 22 -7.16 0.16 9.30
C GLN A 22 -7.38 1.62 9.70
N TYR A 23 -7.67 2.51 8.75
CA TYR A 23 -7.77 3.92 9.08
C TYR A 23 -9.13 4.32 9.67
N SER A 24 -10.20 3.55 9.43
CA SER A 24 -11.48 3.82 10.08
C SER A 24 -11.46 3.53 11.59
N SER A 25 -10.51 2.71 12.04
CA SER A 25 -10.37 2.40 13.47
C SER A 25 -9.68 3.50 14.29
N CYS A 26 -9.26 4.60 13.67
CA CYS A 26 -8.53 5.68 14.38
C CYS A 26 -9.41 6.56 15.27
N GLU A 27 -10.72 6.34 15.30
CA GLU A 27 -11.70 7.10 16.12
C GLU A 27 -11.73 8.60 15.82
N ASN A 28 -11.25 8.98 14.64
CA ASN A 28 -11.26 10.37 14.18
C ASN A 28 -11.84 10.42 12.77
N PRO A 29 -13.14 10.69 12.61
CA PRO A 29 -13.80 10.67 11.30
C PRO A 29 -13.20 11.63 10.28
N ARG A 30 -12.72 12.79 10.72
CA ARG A 30 -12.08 13.77 9.81
C ARG A 30 -10.77 13.25 9.27
N LEU A 31 -9.96 12.63 10.13
CA LEU A 31 -8.70 12.03 9.72
C LEU A 31 -8.94 10.85 8.78
N ALA A 32 -9.88 9.97 9.12
CA ALA A 32 -10.24 8.84 8.28
C ALA A 32 -10.70 9.29 6.88
N ALA A 33 -11.53 10.33 6.80
CA ALA A 33 -11.98 10.89 5.53
C ALA A 33 -10.83 11.47 4.70
N LEU A 34 -9.90 12.16 5.35
CA LEU A 34 -8.71 12.73 4.70
C LEU A 34 -7.81 11.62 4.15
N ILE A 35 -7.56 10.58 4.93
CA ILE A 35 -6.78 9.44 4.49
C ILE A 35 -7.46 8.75 3.30
N ALA A 36 -8.77 8.53 3.37
CA ALA A 36 -9.54 7.91 2.28
C ALA A 36 -9.43 8.71 0.99
N LYS A 37 -9.50 10.03 1.06
CA LYS A 37 -9.35 10.92 -0.09
C LYS A 37 -7.96 10.74 -0.73
N HIS A 38 -6.90 10.79 0.06
CA HIS A 38 -5.55 10.65 -0.46
C HIS A 38 -5.27 9.23 -0.96
N ALA A 39 -5.84 8.21 -0.32
CA ALA A 39 -5.73 6.83 -0.78
C ALA A 39 -6.34 6.66 -2.19
N ARG A 40 -7.49 7.28 -2.44
CA ARG A 40 -8.09 7.27 -3.79
C ARG A 40 -7.21 7.96 -4.82
N MET A 41 -6.62 9.10 -4.47
CA MET A 41 -5.71 9.82 -5.35
C MET A 41 -4.44 9.02 -5.68
N ALA A 42 -3.97 8.22 -4.75
CA ALA A 42 -2.77 7.40 -4.90
C ALA A 42 -3.03 6.05 -5.59
N GLN A 43 -4.27 5.70 -5.87
CA GLN A 43 -4.63 4.38 -6.38
C GLN A 43 -3.90 3.99 -7.67
N PRO A 44 -3.75 4.86 -8.69
CA PRO A 44 -2.99 4.52 -9.90
C PRO A 44 -1.53 4.16 -9.62
N ILE A 45 -0.95 4.70 -8.54
CA ILE A 45 0.42 4.40 -8.11
C ILE A 45 0.47 3.03 -7.44
N ARG A 46 -0.53 2.72 -6.63
CA ARG A 46 -0.54 1.53 -5.75
C ARG A 46 -0.74 0.23 -6.50
N VAL A 47 -1.43 0.27 -7.64
CA VAL A 47 -1.79 -0.94 -8.39
C VAL A 47 -0.75 -1.39 -9.42
N VAL A 48 0.33 -0.63 -9.60
CA VAL A 48 1.29 -0.79 -10.71
C VAL A 48 1.90 -2.20 -10.78
N LYS A 49 2.12 -2.85 -9.64
CA LYS A 49 2.73 -4.18 -9.58
C LYS A 49 1.81 -5.26 -9.01
N TYR A 50 0.51 -5.10 -9.09
CA TYR A 50 -0.40 -6.12 -8.54
C TYR A 50 -0.30 -7.46 -9.25
N ASP A 51 0.22 -7.50 -10.48
CA ASP A 51 0.49 -8.73 -11.22
C ASP A 51 1.84 -9.38 -10.88
N ASP A 52 2.68 -8.72 -10.10
CA ASP A 52 3.96 -9.26 -9.64
C ASP A 52 3.73 -10.05 -8.34
N LYS A 53 3.83 -11.37 -8.42
CA LYS A 53 3.57 -12.25 -7.28
C LYS A 53 4.53 -12.02 -6.11
N GLN A 54 5.80 -11.74 -6.39
CA GLN A 54 6.76 -11.49 -5.32
C GLN A 54 6.46 -10.18 -4.60
N HIS A 55 6.16 -9.14 -5.37
CA HIS A 55 5.74 -7.85 -4.81
C HIS A 55 4.52 -8.01 -3.93
N MET A 56 3.52 -8.78 -4.37
CA MET A 56 2.31 -9.00 -3.58
C MET A 56 2.53 -9.85 -2.33
N LYS A 57 3.46 -10.81 -2.38
CA LYS A 57 3.88 -11.53 -1.17
C LYS A 57 4.51 -10.61 -0.14
N ASP A 58 5.34 -9.69 -0.59
CA ASP A 58 5.98 -8.69 0.27
C ASP A 58 4.92 -7.77 0.90
N ILE A 59 3.94 -7.35 0.12
CA ILE A 59 2.82 -6.53 0.62
C ILE A 59 2.02 -7.30 1.69
N VAL A 60 1.72 -8.56 1.46
CA VAL A 60 1.02 -9.40 2.46
C VAL A 60 1.83 -9.50 3.75
N ALA A 61 3.14 -9.73 3.64
CA ALA A 61 4.02 -9.78 4.82
C ALA A 61 4.01 -8.45 5.59
N GLN A 62 4.01 -7.32 4.87
CA GLN A 62 3.93 -6.00 5.48
C GLN A 62 2.57 -5.76 6.17
N HIS A 63 1.47 -6.21 5.56
CA HIS A 63 0.14 -6.14 6.19
C HIS A 63 0.10 -6.95 7.47
N LEU A 64 0.68 -8.16 7.47
CA LEU A 64 0.75 -8.98 8.67
C LEU A 64 1.58 -8.32 9.77
N ALA A 65 2.68 -7.66 9.41
CA ALA A 65 3.48 -6.89 10.37
C ALA A 65 2.69 -5.73 10.98
N ILE A 66 1.87 -5.06 10.19
CA ILE A 66 0.98 -4.00 10.69
C ILE A 66 -0.04 -4.58 11.68
N ILE A 67 -0.65 -5.71 11.36
CA ILE A 67 -1.62 -6.37 12.24
C ILE A 67 -0.97 -6.77 13.57
N GLU A 68 0.21 -7.37 13.53
CA GLU A 68 0.94 -7.75 14.74
C GLU A 68 1.30 -6.53 15.58
N ALA A 69 1.71 -5.44 14.96
CA ALA A 69 2.00 -4.19 15.66
C ALA A 69 0.74 -3.60 16.31
N MET A 70 -0.42 -3.74 15.67
CA MET A 70 -1.70 -3.29 16.23
C MET A 70 -2.13 -4.09 17.46
N ARG A 71 -1.73 -5.36 17.56
CA ARG A 71 -2.01 -6.20 18.71
C ARG A 71 -1.18 -5.84 19.93
N GLY A 72 -0.03 -5.18 19.72
CA GLY A 72 0.81 -4.70 20.80
C GLY A 72 0.39 -3.32 21.28
N ASP A 73 1.04 -2.83 22.34
CA ASP A 73 0.74 -1.55 22.96
C ASP A 73 1.70 -0.44 22.54
N CYS A 74 2.68 -0.74 21.69
CA CYS A 74 3.72 0.20 21.30
C CYS A 74 3.33 0.94 20.01
N GLN A 75 3.02 2.22 20.13
CA GLN A 75 2.70 3.09 19.00
C GLN A 75 3.85 3.23 18.02
N ASP A 76 5.09 3.25 18.51
CA ASP A 76 6.27 3.38 17.66
C ASP A 76 6.46 2.16 16.76
N THR A 77 6.19 0.96 17.25
CA THR A 77 6.24 -0.27 16.47
C THR A 77 5.20 -0.24 15.34
N TYR A 78 3.99 0.20 15.65
CA TYR A 78 2.94 0.36 14.64
C TYR A 78 3.32 1.40 13.59
N ALA A 79 3.77 2.57 14.02
CA ALA A 79 4.17 3.64 13.10
C ALA A 79 5.30 3.19 12.18
N GLN A 80 6.26 2.43 12.71
CA GLN A 80 7.36 1.90 11.90
C GLN A 80 6.88 0.89 10.87
N ALA A 81 5.98 -0.01 11.24
CA ALA A 81 5.41 -0.99 10.31
C ALA A 81 4.67 -0.30 9.16
N VAL A 82 3.92 0.77 9.44
CA VAL A 82 3.24 1.56 8.42
C VAL A 82 4.24 2.26 7.50
N ARG A 83 5.29 2.87 8.06
CA ARG A 83 6.32 3.54 7.27
C ARG A 83 7.04 2.59 6.33
N GLU A 84 7.30 1.38 6.75
CA GLU A 84 7.96 0.36 5.93
C GLU A 84 7.07 -0.14 4.80
N HIS A 85 5.76 -0.09 5.00
CA HIS A 85 4.79 -0.50 3.99
C HIS A 85 4.59 0.54 2.86
N LEU A 86 4.71 1.83 3.17
CA LEU A 86 4.37 2.90 2.23
C LEU A 86 5.25 2.99 0.99
N PRO A 87 6.59 2.78 1.04
CA PRO A 87 7.46 3.07 -0.10
C PRO A 87 7.34 2.11 -1.27
N ALA A 88 6.93 0.87 -1.05
CA ALA A 88 7.00 -0.18 -2.06
C ALA A 88 6.25 0.18 -3.35
N SER A 89 5.03 0.71 -3.24
CA SER A 89 4.23 1.09 -4.41
C SER A 89 4.80 2.32 -5.11
N ALA A 90 5.30 3.29 -4.36
CA ALA A 90 5.90 4.50 -4.92
C ALA A 90 7.16 4.16 -5.72
N GLU A 91 7.99 3.26 -5.21
CA GLU A 91 9.20 2.82 -5.92
C GLU A 91 8.86 2.02 -7.18
N ALA A 92 7.84 1.17 -7.12
CA ALA A 92 7.35 0.43 -8.27
C ALA A 92 6.87 1.38 -9.38
N TYR A 93 6.13 2.40 -9.01
CA TYR A 93 5.66 3.42 -9.95
C TYR A 93 6.82 4.21 -10.53
N ARG A 94 7.77 4.62 -9.72
CA ARG A 94 8.96 5.35 -10.18
C ARG A 94 9.74 4.54 -11.20
N ALA A 95 9.97 3.26 -10.93
CA ALA A 95 10.68 2.38 -11.86
C ALA A 95 9.95 2.25 -13.19
N LEU A 96 8.62 2.11 -13.17
CA LEU A 96 7.82 2.08 -14.39
C LEU A 96 7.92 3.40 -15.16
N TYR A 97 7.82 4.51 -14.48
CA TYR A 97 7.91 5.85 -15.08
C TYR A 97 9.27 6.04 -15.76
N GLU A 98 10.34 5.68 -15.08
CA GLU A 98 11.69 5.83 -15.64
C GLU A 98 11.91 4.94 -16.85
N ARG A 99 11.36 3.73 -16.88
CA ARG A 99 11.44 2.87 -18.07
C ARG A 99 10.72 3.47 -19.27
N ARG A 100 9.58 4.14 -19.03
CA ARG A 100 8.79 4.75 -20.13
C ARG A 100 9.28 6.10 -20.57
N PHE A 101 9.74 6.92 -19.63
CA PHE A 101 9.96 8.34 -19.84
C PHE A 101 11.35 8.83 -19.41
N GLY A 102 12.22 7.93 -18.97
CA GLY A 102 13.52 8.31 -18.40
C GLY A 102 14.37 9.14 -19.34
N SER A 103 14.35 8.85 -20.66
CA SER A 103 15.06 9.60 -21.69
C SER A 103 14.49 11.00 -21.93
N HIS A 104 13.30 11.28 -21.41
CA HIS A 104 12.60 12.55 -21.60
C HIS A 104 12.61 13.40 -20.32
N ARG A 105 13.29 12.96 -19.28
CA ARG A 105 13.37 13.73 -18.03
C ARG A 105 14.15 15.00 -18.27
N VAL A 106 13.53 16.11 -17.91
CA VAL A 106 14.19 17.39 -17.97
C VAL A 106 15.15 17.50 -16.80
N ALA A 107 16.40 17.84 -17.07
CA ALA A 107 17.38 18.15 -16.04
C ALA A 107 16.94 19.40 -15.27
N ARG A 108 17.09 19.37 -13.96
CA ARG A 108 16.70 20.48 -13.11
C ARG A 108 17.89 21.10 -12.44
#